data_45131f0bcd50664ff147c3a96c9f4ec5
#
_entry.id   45131f0bcd50664ff147c3a96c9f4ec5
#
_cell.length_a   1.000
_cell.length_b   1.000
_cell.length_c   1.000
_cell.angle_alpha   90.00
_cell.angle_beta   90.00
_cell.angle_gamma   90.00
#
_symmetry.space_group_name_H-M   'P 1'
#
loop_
_entity.id
_entity.type
_entity.pdbx_description
1 polymer ?
#
loop_
_entity_poly.entity_id
_entity_poly.type
_entity_poly.pdbx_seq_one_letter_code
_entity_poly.pdbx_strand_id
1 'polypeptide(L)'
;AAGAGLLASAPAFGKAGGGRNRVGLVGTGIRGTKYWGKYLLENYAYVVEYAGLCDINPGRLDFAAGVIGTDCPRYTDYDRMLNEADLDTLIVTTVDSTHHEFIVKGLQHGLTVITEKPMTTDEVRCQAIIDAEKTSSGRLLVGLNYRYGDIFSRLKEILLAEEVGRLTSVDFHWYLNTYHGASYFRRWHGLRDKGGTLLLHKAAHHFDLLNWLIGSEPVEVHAYGGLEKYGSNNKFRGPRCMECPHSGSCDFFWDMKK
;
A
#
# COMPACT_ATOMS: atom_id res chain seq x y z
N ALA A 1 -29.39 12.49 -15.38
CA ALA A 1 -28.79 13.75 -14.93
C ALA A 1 -28.35 13.63 -13.49
N ALA A 2 -27.20 13.02 -13.22
CA ALA A 2 -26.49 13.11 -11.94
C ALA A 2 -25.12 12.46 -12.15
N GLY A 3 -24.17 13.15 -12.76
CA GLY A 3 -22.86 12.59 -13.09
C GLY A 3 -21.74 13.63 -13.22
N ALA A 4 -21.98 14.86 -12.77
CA ALA A 4 -20.97 15.91 -12.80
C ALA A 4 -20.56 16.30 -11.38
N GLY A 5 -19.75 15.46 -10.71
CA GLY A 5 -19.38 15.82 -9.34
C GLY A 5 -18.33 14.99 -8.67
N LEU A 6 -17.31 14.47 -9.39
CA LEU A 6 -16.18 13.81 -8.74
C LEU A 6 -14.85 14.05 -9.48
N LEU A 7 -14.65 15.25 -9.97
CA LEU A 7 -13.31 15.84 -9.94
C LEU A 7 -13.19 16.54 -8.58
N ALA A 8 -13.18 15.77 -7.51
CA ALA A 8 -12.72 16.28 -6.23
C ALA A 8 -11.30 16.76 -6.47
N SER A 9 -11.11 18.07 -6.40
CA SER A 9 -9.80 18.71 -6.44
C SER A 9 -8.87 17.90 -5.54
N ALA A 10 -7.83 17.32 -6.13
CA ALA A 10 -6.78 16.70 -5.35
C ALA A 10 -6.36 17.70 -4.27
N PRO A 11 -6.31 17.31 -3.00
CA PRO A 11 -5.87 18.22 -1.96
C PRO A 11 -4.50 18.72 -2.35
N ALA A 12 -4.35 20.02 -2.45
CA ALA A 12 -3.04 20.61 -2.68
C ALA A 12 -2.13 20.14 -1.54
N PHE A 13 -1.09 19.38 -1.85
CA PHE A 13 0.02 19.11 -0.96
C PHE A 13 0.80 20.41 -0.76
N GLY A 14 0.27 21.31 0.01
CA GLY A 14 0.91 22.58 0.28
C GLY A 14 0.12 23.32 1.36
N LYS A 15 0.82 23.76 2.41
CA LYS A 15 0.20 24.65 3.40
C LYS A 15 -0.22 25.93 2.68
N ALA A 16 -1.43 26.40 2.96
CA ALA A 16 -1.82 27.78 2.69
C ALA A 16 -0.80 28.68 3.42
N GLY A 17 0.16 29.25 2.68
CA GLY A 17 1.24 30.05 3.28
C GLY A 17 2.66 29.70 2.84
N GLY A 18 2.86 28.73 1.93
CA GLY A 18 4.16 28.49 1.29
C GLY A 18 5.16 27.61 2.07
N GLY A 19 4.78 26.98 3.17
CA GLY A 19 5.60 26.00 3.89
C GLY A 19 5.55 24.61 3.25
N ARG A 20 6.63 23.83 3.39
CA ARG A 20 6.65 22.42 2.98
C ARG A 20 5.78 21.59 3.91
N ASN A 21 5.14 20.54 3.37
CA ASN A 21 4.39 19.56 4.12
C ASN A 21 5.36 18.68 4.92
N ARG A 22 5.14 18.59 6.21
CA ARG A 22 5.99 17.85 7.16
C ARG A 22 5.53 16.42 7.28
N VAL A 23 6.33 15.52 6.74
CA VAL A 23 5.97 14.12 6.56
C VAL A 23 6.60 13.23 7.63
N GLY A 24 5.78 12.42 8.30
CA GLY A 24 6.22 11.27 9.07
C GLY A 24 6.13 10.01 8.23
N LEU A 25 7.15 9.17 8.26
CA LEU A 25 7.14 7.86 7.60
C LEU A 25 7.24 6.75 8.63
N VAL A 26 6.24 5.88 8.69
CA VAL A 26 6.25 4.69 9.55
C VAL A 26 6.36 3.41 8.72
N GLY A 27 7.33 2.56 9.09
CA GLY A 27 7.72 1.36 8.35
C GLY A 27 8.79 1.65 7.28
N THR A 28 10.07 1.54 7.66
CA THR A 28 11.20 1.80 6.76
C THR A 28 11.68 0.54 6.02
N GLY A 29 10.71 -0.26 5.53
CA GLY A 29 10.95 -1.36 4.59
C GLY A 29 11.32 -0.86 3.19
N ILE A 30 11.40 -1.78 2.22
CA ILE A 30 11.76 -1.43 0.82
C ILE A 30 10.80 -0.36 0.26
N ARG A 31 9.51 -0.52 0.51
CA ARG A 31 8.48 0.39 -0.01
C ARG A 31 8.60 1.78 0.62
N GLY A 32 8.69 1.84 1.95
CA GLY A 32 8.89 3.09 2.67
C GLY A 32 10.18 3.78 2.27
N THR A 33 11.31 3.07 2.31
CA THR A 33 12.62 3.69 2.04
C THR A 33 12.79 4.17 0.61
N LYS A 34 12.43 3.31 -0.39
CA LYS A 34 12.73 3.63 -1.80
C LYS A 34 11.68 4.51 -2.46
N TYR A 35 10.39 4.17 -2.32
CA TYR A 35 9.31 4.88 -3.02
C TYR A 35 8.84 6.11 -2.24
N TRP A 36 8.34 5.89 -1.05
CA TRP A 36 7.84 6.96 -0.22
C TRP A 36 8.97 7.81 0.39
N GLY A 37 10.15 7.22 0.64
CA GLY A 37 11.30 7.94 1.17
C GLY A 37 12.07 8.69 0.08
N LYS A 38 12.95 7.95 -0.58
CA LYS A 38 13.90 8.51 -1.53
C LYS A 38 13.22 9.18 -2.73
N TYR A 39 12.37 8.45 -3.46
CA TYR A 39 11.73 8.98 -4.67
C TYR A 39 10.88 10.22 -4.39
N LEU A 40 10.13 10.23 -3.28
CA LEU A 40 9.31 11.36 -2.91
C LEU A 40 10.20 12.61 -2.64
N LEU A 41 11.27 12.46 -1.88
CA LEU A 41 12.16 13.56 -1.58
C LEU A 41 12.94 14.06 -2.81
N GLU A 42 13.44 13.14 -3.66
CA GLU A 42 14.16 13.50 -4.88
C GLU A 42 13.31 14.32 -5.87
N ASN A 43 12.00 14.04 -5.95
CA ASN A 43 11.15 14.67 -6.94
C ASN A 43 10.27 15.81 -6.39
N TYR A 44 10.04 15.85 -5.08
CA TYR A 44 9.05 16.75 -4.46
C TYR A 44 9.58 17.50 -3.22
N ALA A 45 10.92 17.59 -3.05
CA ALA A 45 11.52 18.33 -1.93
C ALA A 45 11.09 19.80 -1.84
N TYR A 46 10.55 20.36 -2.90
CA TYR A 46 10.02 21.71 -2.92
C TYR A 46 8.68 21.85 -2.20
N VAL A 47 7.94 20.76 -1.98
CA VAL A 47 6.65 20.77 -1.30
C VAL A 47 6.60 19.87 -0.06
N VAL A 48 7.58 18.95 0.13
CA VAL A 48 7.62 18.03 1.28
C VAL A 48 8.98 18.07 1.97
N GLU A 49 8.97 17.76 3.27
CA GLU A 49 10.16 17.48 4.07
C GLU A 49 9.85 16.37 5.08
N TYR A 50 10.86 15.54 5.40
CA TYR A 50 10.68 14.55 6.46
C TYR A 50 10.89 15.19 7.84
N ALA A 51 9.89 15.03 8.70
CA ALA A 51 9.93 15.46 10.10
C ALA A 51 10.15 14.30 11.07
N GLY A 52 9.99 13.04 10.61
CA GLY A 52 10.28 11.85 11.41
C GLY A 52 10.24 10.56 10.61
N LEU A 53 11.14 9.62 10.96
CA LEU A 53 11.10 8.23 10.49
C LEU A 53 10.83 7.31 11.69
N CYS A 54 9.93 6.33 11.53
CA CYS A 54 9.60 5.37 12.57
C CYS A 54 9.67 3.92 12.05
N ASP A 55 10.40 3.08 12.78
CA ASP A 55 10.43 1.62 12.57
C ASP A 55 10.86 0.94 13.88
N ILE A 56 10.35 -0.24 14.17
CA ILE A 56 10.76 -1.02 15.35
C ILE A 56 12.23 -1.46 15.30
N ASN A 57 12.87 -1.42 14.14
CA ASN A 57 14.26 -1.84 13.93
C ASN A 57 15.16 -0.61 13.72
N PRO A 58 16.01 -0.27 14.71
CA PRO A 58 16.90 0.89 14.62
C PRO A 58 17.90 0.82 13.46
N GLY A 59 18.38 -0.37 13.10
CA GLY A 59 19.29 -0.54 11.96
C GLY A 59 18.60 -0.23 10.61
N ARG A 60 17.28 -0.47 10.50
CA ARG A 60 16.51 -0.04 9.33
C ARG A 60 16.32 1.47 9.29
N LEU A 61 16.13 2.10 10.42
CA LEU A 61 16.03 3.56 10.50
C LEU A 61 17.30 4.25 10.00
N ASP A 62 18.47 3.78 10.46
CA ASP A 62 19.75 4.33 10.03
C ASP A 62 20.01 4.12 8.54
N PHE A 63 19.74 2.92 8.06
CA PHE A 63 19.83 2.60 6.63
C PHE A 63 18.87 3.47 5.80
N ALA A 64 17.61 3.60 6.23
CA ALA A 64 16.61 4.38 5.52
C ALA A 64 16.97 5.85 5.48
N ALA A 65 17.39 6.44 6.59
CA ALA A 65 17.82 7.84 6.65
C ALA A 65 18.96 8.12 5.66
N GLY A 66 19.97 7.25 5.60
CA GLY A 66 21.06 7.34 4.63
C GLY A 66 20.61 7.22 3.17
N VAL A 67 19.68 6.30 2.85
CA VAL A 67 19.17 6.11 1.49
C VAL A 67 18.25 7.25 1.05
N ILE A 68 17.43 7.77 1.95
CA ILE A 68 16.52 8.90 1.71
C ILE A 68 17.30 10.21 1.58
N GLY A 69 18.42 10.33 2.32
CA GLY A 69 19.19 11.56 2.39
C GLY A 69 18.53 12.58 3.33
N THR A 70 18.07 12.14 4.50
CA THR A 70 17.43 12.99 5.51
C THR A 70 18.05 12.79 6.88
N ASP A 71 18.19 13.89 7.62
CA ASP A 71 18.70 13.90 9.01
C ASP A 71 17.55 14.09 10.03
N CYS A 72 16.30 13.90 9.62
CA CYS A 72 15.16 14.04 10.53
C CYS A 72 15.25 13.05 11.70
N PRO A 73 14.58 13.35 12.85
CA PRO A 73 14.54 12.47 13.99
C PRO A 73 14.08 11.05 13.65
N ARG A 74 14.64 10.06 14.34
CA ARG A 74 14.36 8.64 14.18
C ARG A 74 13.72 8.10 15.45
N TYR A 75 12.62 7.37 15.29
CA TYR A 75 11.81 6.87 16.38
C TYR A 75 11.65 5.34 16.27
N THR A 76 11.86 4.65 17.37
CA THR A 76 11.48 3.23 17.50
C THR A 76 10.10 3.07 18.16
N ASP A 77 9.54 4.17 18.62
CA ASP A 77 8.22 4.28 19.24
C ASP A 77 7.36 5.25 18.43
N TYR A 78 6.21 4.78 17.97
CA TYR A 78 5.32 5.55 17.13
C TYR A 78 4.58 6.65 17.88
N ASP A 79 4.13 6.37 19.11
CA ASP A 79 3.42 7.35 19.93
C ASP A 79 4.33 8.52 20.29
N ARG A 80 5.60 8.20 20.49
CA ARG A 80 6.62 9.23 20.69
C ARG A 80 6.82 10.09 19.44
N MET A 81 6.85 9.50 18.24
CA MET A 81 6.93 10.27 17.00
C MET A 81 5.72 11.19 16.82
N LEU A 82 4.51 10.70 17.08
CA LEU A 82 3.29 11.50 16.97
C LEU A 82 3.28 12.70 17.92
N ASN A 83 3.85 12.56 19.10
CA ASN A 83 3.86 13.61 20.12
C ASN A 83 5.03 14.61 19.97
N GLU A 84 6.17 14.18 19.44
CA GLU A 84 7.38 15.01 19.36
C GLU A 84 7.60 15.65 17.98
N ALA A 85 7.21 14.94 16.91
CA ALA A 85 7.36 15.45 15.56
C ALA A 85 6.12 16.29 15.19
N ASP A 86 6.35 17.50 14.72
CA ASP A 86 5.27 18.36 14.20
C ASP A 86 4.94 17.90 12.78
N LEU A 87 3.90 17.06 12.62
CA LEU A 87 3.53 16.40 11.37
C LEU A 87 2.28 17.04 10.74
N ASP A 88 2.26 17.10 9.41
CA ASP A 88 1.06 17.40 8.62
C ASP A 88 0.51 16.13 7.97
N THR A 89 1.43 15.24 7.55
CA THR A 89 1.11 14.01 6.84
C THR A 89 1.87 12.83 7.44
N LEU A 90 1.18 11.72 7.57
CA LEU A 90 1.74 10.43 7.96
C LEU A 90 1.68 9.47 6.77
N ILE A 91 2.80 8.84 6.44
CA ILE A 91 2.85 7.77 5.44
C ILE A 91 3.06 6.43 6.15
N VAL A 92 2.13 5.47 5.92
CA VAL A 92 2.13 4.14 6.54
C VAL A 92 2.54 3.09 5.52
N THR A 93 3.66 2.41 5.79
CA THR A 93 4.25 1.38 4.93
C THR A 93 4.75 0.17 5.72
N THR A 94 4.08 -0.14 6.80
CA THR A 94 4.38 -1.26 7.69
C THR A 94 3.92 -2.60 7.11
N VAL A 95 3.80 -3.64 7.91
CA VAL A 95 3.17 -4.91 7.51
C VAL A 95 1.66 -4.70 7.46
N ASP A 96 0.99 -5.20 6.42
CA ASP A 96 -0.43 -4.94 6.12
C ASP A 96 -1.37 -5.08 7.32
N SER A 97 -1.17 -6.13 8.12
CA SER A 97 -1.99 -6.40 9.32
C SER A 97 -1.86 -5.34 10.41
N THR A 98 -0.82 -4.52 10.36
CA THR A 98 -0.58 -3.47 11.36
C THR A 98 -0.99 -2.07 10.90
N HIS A 99 -1.33 -1.90 9.63
CA HIS A 99 -1.68 -0.59 9.07
C HIS A 99 -2.73 0.14 9.90
N HIS A 100 -3.78 -0.57 10.34
CA HIS A 100 -4.91 0.03 11.06
C HIS A 100 -4.49 0.76 12.35
N GLU A 101 -3.51 0.24 13.09
CA GLU A 101 -3.03 0.84 14.33
C GLU A 101 -2.43 2.24 14.09
N PHE A 102 -1.60 2.33 13.05
CA PHE A 102 -0.95 3.58 12.65
C PHE A 102 -1.93 4.56 12.02
N ILE A 103 -2.85 4.06 11.18
CA ILE A 103 -3.86 4.88 10.52
C ILE A 103 -4.79 5.52 11.54
N VAL A 104 -5.38 4.72 12.44
CA VAL A 104 -6.34 5.22 13.44
C VAL A 104 -5.72 6.29 14.31
N LYS A 105 -4.53 6.05 14.86
CA LYS A 105 -3.83 7.05 15.69
C LYS A 105 -3.46 8.30 14.89
N GLY A 106 -2.98 8.16 13.65
CA GLY A 106 -2.67 9.31 12.79
C GLY A 106 -3.89 10.18 12.50
N LEU A 107 -5.04 9.55 12.20
CA LEU A 107 -6.31 10.25 12.00
C LEU A 107 -6.77 10.98 13.27
N GLN A 108 -6.69 10.33 14.43
CA GLN A 108 -7.02 10.93 15.73
C GLN A 108 -6.14 12.15 16.08
N HIS A 109 -4.91 12.21 15.55
CA HIS A 109 -4.04 13.38 15.65
C HIS A 109 -4.34 14.46 14.59
N GLY A 110 -5.39 14.27 13.78
CA GLY A 110 -5.80 15.22 12.75
C GLY A 110 -4.92 15.24 11.52
N LEU A 111 -4.07 14.23 11.32
CA LEU A 111 -3.14 14.16 10.21
C LEU A 111 -3.82 13.74 8.90
N THR A 112 -3.25 14.16 7.78
CA THR A 112 -3.47 13.47 6.51
C THR A 112 -2.68 12.16 6.53
N VAL A 113 -3.37 11.04 6.50
CA VAL A 113 -2.75 9.71 6.51
C VAL A 113 -2.76 9.12 5.11
N ILE A 114 -1.59 8.78 4.60
CA ILE A 114 -1.42 8.04 3.35
C ILE A 114 -0.97 6.62 3.72
N THR A 115 -1.76 5.61 3.39
CA THR A 115 -1.38 4.23 3.65
C THR A 115 -1.09 3.47 2.36
N GLU A 116 -0.11 2.56 2.41
CA GLU A 116 0.05 1.56 1.35
C GLU A 116 -1.15 0.61 1.31
N LYS A 117 -1.35 0.02 0.15
CA LYS A 117 -2.36 -1.02 -0.04
C LYS A 117 -1.83 -2.40 0.43
N PRO A 118 -2.71 -3.29 0.88
CA PRO A 118 -4.12 -3.08 1.21
C PRO A 118 -4.26 -2.17 2.42
N MET A 119 -5.39 -1.49 2.55
CA MET A 119 -5.63 -0.60 3.69
C MET A 119 -5.49 -1.33 5.03
N THR A 120 -5.98 -2.55 5.10
CA THR A 120 -5.83 -3.49 6.23
C THR A 120 -6.13 -4.93 5.77
N THR A 121 -6.19 -5.90 6.70
CA THR A 121 -6.28 -7.32 6.37
C THR A 121 -7.61 -7.99 6.73
N ASP A 122 -8.52 -7.31 7.41
CA ASP A 122 -9.84 -7.82 7.77
C ASP A 122 -10.89 -6.71 7.95
N GLU A 123 -12.14 -7.11 8.03
CA GLU A 123 -13.29 -6.23 8.11
C GLU A 123 -13.37 -5.45 9.43
N VAL A 124 -12.96 -6.04 10.54
CA VAL A 124 -13.01 -5.39 11.88
C VAL A 124 -12.05 -4.21 11.91
N ARG A 125 -10.82 -4.42 11.43
CA ARG A 125 -9.81 -3.36 11.32
C ARG A 125 -10.21 -2.31 10.29
N CYS A 126 -10.84 -2.75 9.19
CA CYS A 126 -11.37 -1.84 8.18
C CYS A 126 -12.42 -0.91 8.78
N GLN A 127 -13.37 -1.45 9.54
CA GLN A 127 -14.41 -0.67 10.21
C GLN A 127 -13.80 0.32 11.22
N ALA A 128 -12.80 -0.09 11.98
CA ALA A 128 -12.11 0.80 12.92
C ALA A 128 -11.45 2.00 12.23
N ILE A 129 -10.87 1.80 11.04
CA ILE A 129 -10.30 2.89 10.23
C ILE A 129 -11.41 3.84 9.75
N ILE A 130 -12.50 3.29 9.21
CA ILE A 130 -13.64 4.08 8.72
C ILE A 130 -14.26 4.93 9.85
N ASP A 131 -14.40 4.35 11.02
CA ASP A 131 -14.97 5.04 12.18
C ASP A 131 -14.01 6.15 12.68
N ALA A 132 -12.70 5.90 12.68
CA ALA A 132 -11.72 6.92 13.02
C ALA A 132 -11.72 8.08 12.01
N GLU A 133 -11.81 7.81 10.71
CA GLU A 133 -11.91 8.86 9.70
C GLU A 133 -13.16 9.72 9.86
N LYS A 134 -14.32 9.10 10.13
CA LYS A 134 -15.60 9.81 10.33
C LYS A 134 -15.61 10.68 11.59
N THR A 135 -14.88 10.29 12.64
CA THR A 135 -14.93 10.95 13.93
C THR A 135 -13.76 11.89 14.21
N SER A 136 -12.76 11.92 13.33
CA SER A 136 -11.58 12.79 13.45
C SER A 136 -11.60 13.93 12.43
N SER A 137 -10.69 14.89 12.58
CA SER A 137 -10.40 15.90 11.56
C SER A 137 -9.38 15.44 10.52
N GLY A 138 -8.81 14.25 10.71
CA GLY A 138 -7.84 13.66 9.79
C GLY A 138 -8.47 13.22 8.48
N ARG A 139 -7.63 12.91 7.50
CA ARG A 139 -8.04 12.44 6.17
C ARG A 139 -7.25 11.19 5.80
N LEU A 140 -7.90 10.22 5.16
CA LEU A 140 -7.25 8.99 4.71
C LEU A 140 -7.14 8.95 3.18
N LEU A 141 -5.96 8.55 2.72
CA LEU A 141 -5.65 8.25 1.32
C LEU A 141 -5.04 6.84 1.25
N VAL A 142 -5.63 5.97 0.46
CA VAL A 142 -5.11 4.61 0.24
C VAL A 142 -4.32 4.56 -1.06
N GLY A 143 -3.12 4.00 -1.02
CA GLY A 143 -2.16 3.92 -2.12
C GLY A 143 -2.57 2.98 -3.27
N LEU A 144 -3.81 3.09 -3.74
CA LEU A 144 -4.34 2.34 -4.87
C LEU A 144 -3.88 2.97 -6.19
N ASN A 145 -2.58 2.92 -6.41
CA ASN A 145 -1.87 3.70 -7.42
C ASN A 145 -2.14 3.30 -8.88
N TYR A 146 -2.78 2.16 -9.15
CA TYR A 146 -3.06 1.74 -10.53
C TYR A 146 -4.01 2.68 -11.26
N ARG A 147 -4.93 3.35 -10.55
CA ARG A 147 -5.83 4.35 -11.13
C ARG A 147 -5.10 5.48 -11.84
N TYR A 148 -3.88 5.81 -11.39
CA TYR A 148 -3.06 6.91 -11.90
C TYR A 148 -2.11 6.49 -13.03
N GLY A 149 -2.15 5.22 -13.46
CA GLY A 149 -1.40 4.76 -14.62
C GLY A 149 -2.07 5.25 -15.92
N ASP A 150 -1.27 5.65 -16.90
CA ASP A 150 -1.74 6.28 -18.15
C ASP A 150 -2.84 5.46 -18.85
N ILE A 151 -2.68 4.13 -18.92
CA ILE A 151 -3.65 3.24 -19.57
C ILE A 151 -5.00 3.28 -18.84
N PHE A 152 -4.99 3.17 -17.52
CA PHE A 152 -6.24 3.14 -16.74
C PHE A 152 -6.91 4.50 -16.66
N SER A 153 -6.12 5.57 -16.57
CA SER A 153 -6.63 6.94 -16.63
C SER A 153 -7.31 7.20 -17.97
N ARG A 154 -6.67 6.83 -19.09
CA ARG A 154 -7.26 6.99 -20.43
C ARG A 154 -8.50 6.13 -20.62
N LEU A 155 -8.48 4.88 -20.12
CA LEU A 155 -9.67 4.02 -20.17
C LEU A 155 -10.83 4.65 -19.39
N LYS A 156 -10.55 5.22 -18.22
CA LYS A 156 -11.59 5.90 -17.42
C LYS A 156 -12.17 7.12 -18.14
N GLU A 157 -11.35 7.91 -18.84
CA GLU A 157 -11.81 9.04 -19.66
C GLU A 157 -12.78 8.58 -20.77
N ILE A 158 -12.42 7.53 -21.52
CA ILE A 158 -13.25 6.94 -22.58
C ILE A 158 -14.60 6.48 -22.03
N LEU A 159 -14.59 5.82 -20.86
CA LEU A 159 -15.82 5.35 -20.22
C LEU A 159 -16.70 6.51 -19.70
N LEU A 160 -16.09 7.56 -19.17
CA LEU A 160 -16.81 8.76 -18.72
C LEU A 160 -17.41 9.57 -19.88
N ALA A 161 -16.73 9.55 -21.03
CA ALA A 161 -17.22 10.19 -22.26
C ALA A 161 -18.29 9.35 -22.98
N GLU A 162 -18.64 8.18 -22.44
CA GLU A 162 -19.61 7.25 -23.03
C GLU A 162 -19.28 6.83 -24.49
N GLU A 163 -17.99 6.90 -24.86
CA GLU A 163 -17.54 6.58 -26.24
C GLU A 163 -17.89 5.14 -26.68
N VAL A 164 -18.02 4.22 -25.72
CA VAL A 164 -18.43 2.83 -25.94
C VAL A 164 -19.90 2.58 -25.54
N GLY A 165 -20.64 3.62 -25.20
CA GLY A 165 -21.99 3.53 -24.66
C GLY A 165 -22.04 2.91 -23.26
N ARG A 166 -23.21 2.39 -22.88
CA ARG A 166 -23.43 1.80 -21.56
C ARG A 166 -22.69 0.47 -21.42
N LEU A 167 -21.88 0.33 -20.37
CA LEU A 167 -21.26 -0.94 -20.02
C LEU A 167 -22.31 -1.98 -19.60
N THR A 168 -22.23 -3.16 -20.19
CA THR A 168 -23.11 -4.29 -19.91
C THR A 168 -22.37 -5.48 -19.30
N SER A 169 -21.08 -5.62 -19.62
CA SER A 169 -20.22 -6.68 -19.09
C SER A 169 -18.77 -6.24 -19.10
N VAL A 170 -17.97 -6.86 -18.25
CA VAL A 170 -16.50 -6.69 -18.20
C VAL A 170 -15.88 -8.07 -18.10
N ASP A 171 -14.89 -8.33 -18.93
CA ASP A 171 -14.02 -9.49 -18.84
C ASP A 171 -12.61 -9.01 -18.47
N PHE A 172 -12.11 -9.45 -17.31
CA PHE A 172 -10.87 -8.95 -16.73
C PHE A 172 -9.93 -10.10 -16.37
N HIS A 173 -8.81 -10.19 -17.06
CA HIS A 173 -7.76 -11.18 -16.81
C HIS A 173 -6.49 -10.51 -16.32
N TRP A 174 -5.86 -11.10 -15.31
CA TRP A 174 -4.59 -10.62 -14.79
C TRP A 174 -3.61 -11.76 -14.55
N TYR A 175 -2.54 -11.78 -15.32
CA TYR A 175 -1.45 -12.75 -15.18
C TYR A 175 -0.30 -12.13 -14.41
N LEU A 176 0.00 -12.70 -13.25
CA LEU A 176 1.08 -12.20 -12.39
C LEU A 176 2.39 -12.87 -12.76
N ASN A 177 3.43 -12.05 -13.00
CA ASN A 177 4.78 -12.55 -13.26
C ASN A 177 5.26 -13.43 -12.09
N THR A 178 5.91 -14.57 -12.40
CA THR A 178 6.34 -15.56 -11.40
C THR A 178 7.35 -15.01 -10.40
N TYR A 179 8.24 -14.12 -10.79
CA TYR A 179 9.17 -13.45 -9.87
C TYR A 179 8.43 -12.64 -8.82
N HIS A 180 7.44 -11.88 -9.24
CA HIS A 180 6.58 -11.13 -8.33
C HIS A 180 5.72 -12.06 -7.50
N GLY A 181 5.12 -13.08 -8.12
CA GLY A 181 4.29 -14.08 -7.47
C GLY A 181 5.03 -14.87 -6.39
N ALA A 182 6.27 -15.29 -6.66
CA ALA A 182 7.06 -16.08 -5.71
C ALA A 182 7.28 -15.37 -4.35
N SER A 183 7.34 -14.05 -4.32
CA SER A 183 7.52 -13.29 -3.08
C SER A 183 6.37 -13.50 -2.09
N TYR A 184 5.15 -13.76 -2.57
CA TYR A 184 3.97 -14.03 -1.75
C TYR A 184 4.03 -15.38 -1.01
N PHE A 185 4.96 -16.24 -1.38
CA PHE A 185 5.12 -17.56 -0.77
C PHE A 185 6.43 -17.71 -0.01
N ARG A 186 7.30 -16.69 0.00
CA ARG A 186 8.62 -16.73 0.63
C ARG A 186 8.78 -15.79 1.82
N ARG A 187 8.00 -14.72 1.84
CA ARG A 187 8.11 -13.62 2.81
C ARG A 187 6.89 -13.60 3.71
N TRP A 188 6.78 -12.57 4.53
CA TRP A 188 5.64 -12.36 5.42
C TRP A 188 4.28 -12.30 4.69
N HIS A 189 4.28 -11.94 3.40
CA HIS A 189 3.08 -12.00 2.55
C HIS A 189 2.47 -13.41 2.43
N GLY A 190 3.27 -14.47 2.63
CA GLY A 190 2.80 -15.84 2.64
C GLY A 190 2.06 -16.23 3.93
N LEU A 191 2.09 -15.37 4.94
CA LEU A 191 1.41 -15.55 6.21
C LEU A 191 0.08 -14.83 6.20
N ARG A 192 -1.01 -15.59 6.36
CA ARG A 192 -2.38 -15.04 6.30
C ARG A 192 -2.64 -13.98 7.36
N ASP A 193 -2.09 -14.15 8.55
CA ASP A 193 -2.19 -13.21 9.67
C ASP A 193 -1.44 -11.91 9.44
N LYS A 194 -0.52 -11.86 8.47
CA LYS A 194 0.31 -10.68 8.14
C LYS A 194 -0.18 -9.93 6.90
N GLY A 195 -0.48 -10.65 5.82
CA GLY A 195 -0.85 -10.06 4.53
C GLY A 195 -2.28 -10.39 4.07
N GLY A 196 -3.09 -11.07 4.90
CA GLY A 196 -4.41 -11.55 4.53
C GLY A 196 -4.30 -12.76 3.59
N THR A 197 -4.33 -12.53 2.31
CA THR A 197 -4.15 -13.55 1.26
C THR A 197 -3.58 -12.89 0.01
N LEU A 198 -3.19 -13.69 -0.98
CA LEU A 198 -2.84 -13.15 -2.30
C LEU A 198 -4.03 -12.39 -2.91
N LEU A 199 -5.25 -12.88 -2.70
CA LEU A 199 -6.48 -12.24 -3.15
C LEU A 199 -6.64 -10.84 -2.52
N LEU A 200 -6.38 -10.69 -1.22
CA LEU A 200 -6.45 -9.40 -0.55
C LEU A 200 -5.25 -8.52 -0.93
N HIS A 201 -4.03 -9.01 -0.70
CA HIS A 201 -2.82 -8.19 -0.85
C HIS A 201 -2.59 -7.72 -2.29
N LYS A 202 -2.81 -8.59 -3.29
CA LYS A 202 -2.58 -8.25 -4.71
C LYS A 202 -3.85 -7.84 -5.44
N ALA A 203 -4.94 -8.58 -5.27
CA ALA A 203 -6.15 -8.30 -6.03
C ALA A 203 -6.94 -7.09 -5.51
N ALA A 204 -6.55 -6.48 -4.38
CA ALA A 204 -7.06 -5.17 -3.96
C ALA A 204 -6.98 -4.15 -5.10
N HIS A 205 -5.89 -4.12 -5.87
CA HIS A 205 -5.78 -3.27 -7.05
C HIS A 205 -6.80 -3.60 -8.14
N HIS A 206 -7.10 -4.87 -8.32
CA HIS A 206 -7.99 -5.33 -9.39
C HIS A 206 -9.45 -5.03 -9.06
N PHE A 207 -9.87 -5.28 -7.84
CA PHE A 207 -11.21 -4.91 -7.36
C PHE A 207 -11.39 -3.40 -7.36
N ASP A 208 -10.38 -2.67 -6.93
CA ASP A 208 -10.39 -1.21 -6.97
C ASP A 208 -10.55 -0.67 -8.39
N LEU A 209 -9.77 -1.19 -9.34
CA LEU A 209 -9.86 -0.79 -10.75
C LEU A 209 -11.23 -1.09 -11.34
N LEU A 210 -11.79 -2.27 -11.08
CA LEU A 210 -13.11 -2.66 -11.59
C LEU A 210 -14.19 -1.73 -11.06
N ASN A 211 -14.27 -1.54 -9.75
CA ASN A 211 -15.25 -0.65 -9.13
C ASN A 211 -15.11 0.79 -9.64
N TRP A 212 -13.87 1.28 -9.73
CA TRP A 212 -13.59 2.64 -10.21
C TRP A 212 -13.91 2.83 -11.69
N LEU A 213 -13.52 1.89 -12.57
CA LEU A 213 -13.78 1.98 -14.00
C LEU A 213 -15.28 1.92 -14.29
N ILE A 214 -16.00 0.98 -13.67
CA ILE A 214 -17.43 0.74 -13.87
C ILE A 214 -18.27 1.83 -13.17
N GLY A 215 -17.77 2.40 -12.07
CA GLY A 215 -18.51 3.35 -11.23
C GLY A 215 -19.66 2.69 -10.47
N SER A 216 -19.51 1.42 -10.11
CA SER A 216 -20.51 0.60 -9.39
C SER A 216 -19.82 -0.37 -8.43
N GLU A 217 -20.61 -0.90 -7.51
CA GLU A 217 -20.18 -1.89 -6.53
C GLU A 217 -20.82 -3.25 -6.84
N PRO A 218 -20.16 -4.38 -6.53
CA PRO A 218 -20.73 -5.71 -6.72
C PRO A 218 -21.86 -5.95 -5.71
N VAL A 219 -22.97 -6.49 -6.18
CA VAL A 219 -24.10 -6.89 -5.33
C VAL A 219 -24.04 -8.39 -4.97
N GLU A 220 -23.33 -9.17 -5.76
CA GLU A 220 -23.15 -10.60 -5.55
C GLU A 220 -21.78 -11.03 -6.09
N VAL A 221 -21.12 -11.95 -5.40
CA VAL A 221 -19.80 -12.48 -5.78
C VAL A 221 -19.78 -13.98 -5.64
N HIS A 222 -19.37 -14.67 -6.70
CA HIS A 222 -19.04 -16.09 -6.69
C HIS A 222 -17.56 -16.26 -7.00
N ALA A 223 -16.87 -17.12 -6.26
CA ALA A 223 -15.44 -17.33 -6.43
C ALA A 223 -15.06 -18.81 -6.43
N TYR A 224 -14.19 -19.18 -7.34
CA TYR A 224 -13.53 -20.48 -7.39
C TYR A 224 -12.02 -20.26 -7.35
N GLY A 225 -11.32 -21.13 -6.66
CA GLY A 225 -9.86 -21.02 -6.54
C GLY A 225 -9.19 -22.39 -6.42
N GLY A 226 -7.95 -22.46 -6.87
CA GLY A 226 -7.09 -23.63 -6.74
C GLY A 226 -5.67 -23.23 -6.43
N LEU A 227 -4.91 -24.10 -5.76
CA LEU A 227 -3.51 -23.93 -5.45
C LEU A 227 -2.74 -25.13 -6.00
N GLU A 228 -2.14 -24.99 -7.19
CA GLU A 228 -1.52 -26.12 -7.88
C GLU A 228 0.00 -26.18 -7.65
N LYS A 229 0.72 -25.08 -7.81
CA LYS A 229 2.17 -25.06 -7.75
C LYS A 229 2.73 -24.59 -6.41
N TYR A 230 2.12 -23.59 -5.79
CA TYR A 230 2.62 -23.00 -4.56
C TYR A 230 1.96 -23.60 -3.32
N GLY A 231 2.55 -23.34 -2.15
CA GLY A 231 1.99 -23.77 -0.88
C GLY A 231 2.14 -25.28 -0.63
N SER A 232 1.16 -25.88 0.04
CA SER A 232 1.20 -27.30 0.47
C SER A 232 1.13 -28.29 -0.67
N ASN A 233 0.58 -27.91 -1.82
CA ASN A 233 0.39 -28.80 -2.96
C ASN A 233 1.66 -28.96 -3.81
N ASN A 234 2.70 -28.19 -3.55
CA ASN A 234 3.94 -28.30 -4.30
C ASN A 234 4.75 -29.53 -3.83
N LYS A 235 4.98 -30.48 -4.72
CA LYS A 235 5.78 -31.68 -4.48
C LYS A 235 7.28 -31.38 -4.24
N PHE A 236 7.75 -30.23 -4.69
CA PHE A 236 9.14 -29.75 -4.54
C PHE A 236 9.28 -28.74 -3.40
N ARG A 237 8.65 -28.99 -2.29
CA ARG A 237 8.67 -28.10 -1.14
C ARG A 237 9.60 -28.61 -0.04
N GLY A 238 10.57 -27.77 0.37
CA GLY A 238 11.29 -27.90 1.63
C GLY A 238 10.84 -26.84 2.64
N PRO A 239 11.26 -26.95 3.92
CA PRO A 239 10.90 -25.97 4.95
C PRO A 239 11.45 -24.57 4.65
N ARG A 240 12.66 -24.48 4.11
CA ARG A 240 13.33 -23.24 3.68
C ARG A 240 14.19 -23.51 2.46
N CYS A 241 14.46 -22.47 1.64
CA CYS A 241 15.28 -22.61 0.44
C CYS A 241 16.66 -23.24 0.71
N MET A 242 17.35 -22.80 1.77
CA MET A 242 18.69 -23.30 2.12
C MET A 242 18.70 -24.75 2.65
N GLU A 243 17.57 -25.24 3.11
CA GLU A 243 17.38 -26.60 3.66
C GLU A 243 16.55 -27.48 2.72
N CYS A 244 16.24 -26.99 1.54
CA CYS A 244 15.38 -27.69 0.58
C CYS A 244 16.17 -28.72 -0.21
N PRO A 245 15.77 -30.01 -0.21
CA PRO A 245 16.45 -31.06 -0.99
C PRO A 245 16.35 -30.83 -2.51
N HIS A 246 15.45 -29.96 -2.93
CA HIS A 246 15.22 -29.61 -4.35
C HIS A 246 15.93 -28.32 -4.78
N SER A 247 16.81 -27.76 -3.93
CA SER A 247 17.47 -26.47 -4.19
C SER A 247 18.20 -26.40 -5.53
N GLY A 248 18.82 -27.51 -5.97
CA GLY A 248 19.59 -27.59 -7.21
C GLY A 248 18.75 -27.59 -8.50
N SER A 249 17.45 -27.91 -8.41
CA SER A 249 16.53 -27.97 -9.55
C SER A 249 15.34 -27.00 -9.46
N CYS A 250 15.34 -26.14 -8.46
CA CYS A 250 14.23 -25.25 -8.21
C CYS A 250 14.44 -23.87 -8.85
N ASP A 251 13.62 -23.49 -9.83
CA ASP A 251 13.63 -22.18 -10.48
C ASP A 251 13.43 -21.01 -9.48
N PHE A 252 12.88 -21.30 -8.31
CA PHE A 252 12.59 -20.31 -7.25
C PHE A 252 13.58 -20.38 -6.09
N PHE A 253 14.66 -21.12 -6.25
CA PHE A 253 15.68 -21.18 -5.19
C PHE A 253 16.28 -19.81 -4.91
N TRP A 254 16.29 -19.44 -3.64
CA TRP A 254 16.91 -18.21 -3.19
C TRP A 254 18.11 -18.53 -2.31
N ASP A 255 19.28 -18.25 -2.83
CA ASP A 255 20.53 -18.31 -2.08
C ASP A 255 20.66 -17.06 -1.20
N MET A 256 20.48 -17.24 0.11
CA MET A 256 20.60 -16.15 1.08
C MET A 256 22.06 -15.80 1.45
N LYS A 257 23.02 -16.49 0.85
CA LYS A 257 24.46 -16.21 1.05
C LYS A 257 25.02 -15.30 -0.06
N LYS A 258 24.26 -15.07 -1.07
CA LYS A 258 24.51 -14.10 -2.15
C LYS A 258 23.66 -12.86 -1.99
#